data_71a5fd4a1682cae2c98e2bb12231dd8e
#
_entry.id   71a5fd4a1682cae2c98e2bb12231dd8e
#
_cell.length_a   1.000
_cell.length_b   1.000
_cell.length_c   1.000
_cell.angle_alpha   90.00
_cell.angle_beta   90.00
_cell.angle_gamma   90.00
#
_symmetry.space_group_name_H-M   'P 1'
#
loop_
_entity.id
_entity.type
_entity.pdbx_description
1 polymer ?
#
loop_
_entity_poly.entity_id
_entity_poly.type
_entity_poly.pdbx_seq_one_letter_code
_entity_poly.pdbx_strand_id
1 'polypeptide(L)'
;MTCPVLDIETWFLQWDKMWGYEDYGSSYLAVTGCGPTCLAMAGYYLTGDTNMTPDRIAKFAQRGGYYEKGYGSSWTLISEGAGKLGLTARELPLVKQKMTDALEAGNPVILAMGKGDFTTSGHYIVLTSWNGEAFTVNDPNSRIRSSQLWTYEQLENQIR
;
A
#
# COMPACT_ATOMS: atom_id res chain seq x y z
N MET A 1 24.65 2.81 1.18
CA MET A 1 23.58 3.53 0.45
C MET A 1 22.35 3.56 1.32
N THR A 2 21.84 4.74 1.62
CA THR A 2 20.59 4.84 2.40
C THR A 2 19.39 4.52 1.53
N CYS A 3 18.45 3.76 2.09
CA CYS A 3 17.20 3.46 1.43
C CYS A 3 16.36 4.75 1.33
N PRO A 4 15.84 5.10 0.16
CA PRO A 4 14.92 6.24 0.06
C PRO A 4 13.66 5.95 0.89
N VAL A 5 13.18 6.95 1.57
CA VAL A 5 11.97 6.89 2.38
C VAL A 5 10.89 7.70 1.66
N LEU A 6 9.68 7.19 1.63
CA LEU A 6 8.53 7.97 1.17
C LEU A 6 8.39 9.17 2.12
N ASP A 7 8.35 10.37 1.57
CA ASP A 7 8.15 11.55 2.38
C ASP A 7 6.68 11.68 2.79
N ILE A 8 6.40 12.64 3.66
CA ILE A 8 5.06 12.83 4.20
C ILE A 8 4.05 13.21 3.11
N GLU A 9 4.50 13.82 2.01
CA GLU A 9 3.62 14.22 0.91
C GLU A 9 3.14 13.02 0.09
N THR A 10 3.86 11.89 0.14
CA THR A 10 3.46 10.66 -0.51
C THR A 10 2.70 9.72 0.41
N TRP A 11 2.44 10.12 1.65
CA TRP A 11 1.65 9.36 2.60
C TRP A 11 0.20 9.80 2.55
N PHE A 12 -0.64 8.97 1.97
CA PHE A 12 -2.08 9.21 1.85
C PHE A 12 -2.85 8.37 2.84
N LEU A 13 -3.86 8.97 3.46
CA LEU A 13 -4.82 8.26 4.31
C LEU A 13 -6.10 8.06 3.49
N GLN A 14 -6.60 6.82 3.47
CA GLN A 14 -7.79 6.48 2.70
C GLN A 14 -9.04 7.24 3.18
N TRP A 15 -9.05 7.65 4.45
CA TRP A 15 -10.15 8.39 5.05
C TRP A 15 -9.96 9.91 5.04
N ASP A 16 -8.93 10.43 4.36
CA ASP A 16 -8.79 11.88 4.20
C ASP A 16 -10.05 12.42 3.53
N LYS A 17 -10.58 13.53 4.06
CA LYS A 17 -11.81 14.14 3.55
C LYS A 17 -11.73 14.57 2.08
N MET A 18 -10.54 14.69 1.52
CA MET A 18 -10.35 15.01 0.11
C MET A 18 -10.90 13.93 -0.82
N TRP A 19 -10.91 12.67 -0.38
CA TRP A 19 -11.37 11.54 -1.20
C TRP A 19 -12.10 10.46 -0.41
N GLY A 20 -12.08 10.49 0.91
CA GLY A 20 -12.65 9.43 1.75
C GLY A 20 -14.15 9.18 1.54
N TYR A 21 -14.89 10.18 1.10
CA TYR A 21 -16.32 10.08 0.81
C TYR A 21 -16.62 9.60 -0.62
N GLU A 22 -15.63 9.47 -1.46
CA GLU A 22 -15.82 8.92 -2.80
C GLU A 22 -16.18 7.42 -2.70
N ASP A 23 -17.00 6.98 -3.63
CA ASP A 23 -17.40 5.58 -3.67
C ASP A 23 -16.24 4.68 -4.10
N TYR A 24 -16.13 3.54 -3.44
CA TYR A 24 -15.29 2.45 -3.89
C TYR A 24 -16.05 1.14 -3.72
N GLY A 25 -16.53 0.60 -4.83
CA GLY A 25 -17.40 -0.55 -4.83
C GLY A 25 -18.75 -0.25 -4.18
N SER A 26 -19.12 -1.04 -3.22
CA SER A 26 -20.37 -0.90 -2.46
C SER A 26 -20.24 -0.05 -1.21
N SER A 27 -19.09 0.59 -0.99
CA SER A 27 -18.81 1.39 0.20
C SER A 27 -18.02 2.65 -0.16
N TYR A 28 -17.48 3.33 0.83
CA TYR A 28 -16.64 4.50 0.65
C TYR A 28 -15.17 4.13 0.62
N LEU A 29 -14.38 4.94 -0.06
CA LEU A 29 -12.93 4.79 -0.10
C LEU A 29 -12.33 4.78 1.30
N ALA A 30 -12.88 5.59 2.21
CA ALA A 30 -12.47 5.62 3.62
C ALA A 30 -12.55 4.25 4.31
N VAL A 31 -13.44 3.38 3.85
CA VAL A 31 -13.69 2.07 4.47
C VAL A 31 -12.93 0.96 3.76
N THR A 32 -12.95 0.94 2.43
CA THR A 32 -12.45 -0.19 1.63
C THR A 32 -11.27 0.17 0.72
N GLY A 33 -10.76 1.38 0.81
CA GLY A 33 -9.81 1.92 -0.15
C GLY A 33 -8.32 1.70 0.15
N CYS A 34 -7.95 0.74 1.00
CA CYS A 34 -6.54 0.52 1.33
C CYS A 34 -5.69 0.14 0.10
N GLY A 35 -6.20 -0.70 -0.79
CA GLY A 35 -5.51 -1.11 -2.01
C GLY A 35 -5.20 0.07 -2.94
N PRO A 36 -6.20 0.82 -3.39
CA PRO A 36 -5.99 2.01 -4.20
C PRO A 36 -5.09 3.05 -3.54
N THR A 37 -5.22 3.24 -2.23
CA THR A 37 -4.41 4.22 -1.49
C THR A 37 -2.94 3.80 -1.44
N CYS A 38 -2.65 2.53 -1.19
CA CYS A 38 -1.28 2.00 -1.23
C CYS A 38 -0.67 2.14 -2.63
N LEU A 39 -1.42 1.79 -3.66
CA LEU A 39 -0.93 1.91 -5.04
C LEU A 39 -0.70 3.38 -5.43
N ALA A 40 -1.57 4.28 -4.97
CA ALA A 40 -1.40 5.72 -5.17
C ALA A 40 -0.10 6.23 -4.53
N MET A 41 0.17 5.83 -3.28
CA MET A 41 1.42 6.21 -2.59
C MET A 41 2.65 5.73 -3.35
N ALA A 42 2.67 4.46 -3.73
CA ALA A 42 3.79 3.88 -4.48
C ALA A 42 3.97 4.56 -5.83
N GLY A 43 2.88 4.76 -6.57
CA GLY A 43 2.90 5.40 -7.89
C GLY A 43 3.35 6.84 -7.83
N TYR A 44 2.84 7.60 -6.89
CA TYR A 44 3.25 8.99 -6.71
C TYR A 44 4.75 9.09 -6.41
N TYR A 45 5.22 8.28 -5.47
CA TYR A 45 6.63 8.26 -5.09
C TYR A 45 7.54 7.90 -6.27
N LEU A 46 7.19 6.85 -7.02
CA LEU A 46 8.05 6.33 -8.09
C LEU A 46 8.04 7.21 -9.34
N THR A 47 6.93 7.88 -9.63
CA THR A 47 6.76 8.63 -10.89
C THR A 47 6.74 10.15 -10.72
N GLY A 48 6.42 10.64 -9.52
CA GLY A 48 6.15 12.06 -9.29
C GLY A 48 4.85 12.55 -9.92
N ASP A 49 4.02 11.65 -10.45
CA ASP A 49 2.75 12.01 -11.08
C ASP A 49 1.72 12.39 -10.01
N THR A 50 1.38 13.67 -9.97
CA THR A 50 0.40 14.22 -9.01
C THR A 50 -1.03 13.73 -9.25
N ASN A 51 -1.30 13.03 -10.35
CA ASN A 51 -2.58 12.41 -10.63
C ASN A 51 -2.71 11.02 -9.96
N MET A 52 -1.65 10.49 -9.39
CA MET A 52 -1.68 9.24 -8.62
C MET A 52 -2.27 9.51 -7.24
N THR A 53 -3.59 9.68 -7.17
CA THR A 53 -4.33 9.94 -5.93
C THR A 53 -5.27 8.78 -5.62
N PRO A 54 -5.61 8.55 -4.34
CA PRO A 54 -6.48 7.42 -3.96
C PRO A 54 -7.80 7.35 -4.71
N ASP A 55 -8.47 8.48 -4.94
CA ASP A 55 -9.75 8.53 -5.64
C ASP A 55 -9.60 8.16 -7.12
N ARG A 56 -8.56 8.62 -7.78
CA ARG A 56 -8.31 8.28 -9.19
C ARG A 56 -7.93 6.82 -9.37
N ILE A 57 -7.11 6.30 -8.47
CA ILE A 57 -6.75 4.88 -8.50
C ILE A 57 -7.96 4.01 -8.16
N ALA A 58 -8.84 4.45 -7.25
CA ALA A 58 -10.08 3.74 -6.95
C ALA A 58 -11.00 3.63 -8.19
N LYS A 59 -11.14 4.72 -8.94
CA LYS A 59 -11.91 4.71 -10.20
C LYS A 59 -11.28 3.76 -11.23
N PHE A 60 -9.98 3.82 -11.37
CA PHE A 60 -9.23 2.89 -12.22
C PHE A 60 -9.47 1.43 -11.80
N ALA A 61 -9.38 1.15 -10.50
CA ALA A 61 -9.57 -0.19 -9.97
C ALA A 61 -10.98 -0.74 -10.24
N GLN A 62 -12.00 0.09 -10.06
CA GLN A 62 -13.38 -0.31 -10.35
C GLN A 62 -13.61 -0.59 -11.83
N ARG A 63 -13.11 0.30 -12.70
CA ARG A 63 -13.22 0.13 -14.15
C ARG A 63 -12.48 -1.10 -14.65
N GLY A 64 -11.36 -1.44 -14.03
CA GLY A 64 -10.53 -2.58 -14.37
C GLY A 64 -11.02 -3.92 -13.79
N GLY A 65 -12.06 -3.90 -12.95
CA GLY A 65 -12.57 -5.12 -12.32
C GLY A 65 -11.71 -5.59 -11.14
N TYR A 66 -10.94 -4.71 -10.53
CA TYR A 66 -10.06 -5.07 -9.40
C TYR A 66 -10.72 -4.93 -8.03
N TYR A 67 -11.95 -4.42 -7.98
CA TYR A 67 -12.73 -4.40 -6.75
C TYR A 67 -13.43 -5.73 -6.55
N GLU A 68 -13.33 -6.29 -5.34
CA GLU A 68 -14.03 -7.52 -4.95
C GLU A 68 -15.04 -7.20 -3.85
N LYS A 69 -16.32 -7.50 -4.12
CA LYS A 69 -17.41 -7.24 -3.18
C LYS A 69 -17.17 -7.98 -1.86
N GLY A 70 -17.18 -7.23 -0.77
CA GLY A 70 -16.96 -7.78 0.57
C GLY A 70 -15.49 -7.88 0.99
N TYR A 71 -14.55 -7.69 0.06
CA TYR A 71 -13.12 -7.83 0.33
C TYR A 71 -12.29 -6.57 0.04
N GLY A 72 -12.85 -5.63 -0.74
CA GLY A 72 -12.13 -4.44 -1.16
C GLY A 72 -11.41 -4.67 -2.48
N SER A 73 -10.08 -4.59 -2.47
CA SER A 73 -9.30 -4.75 -3.69
C SER A 73 -8.75 -6.16 -3.85
N SER A 74 -8.86 -6.68 -5.07
CA SER A 74 -8.14 -7.89 -5.48
C SER A 74 -6.64 -7.62 -5.48
N TRP A 75 -5.83 -8.63 -5.17
CA TRP A 75 -4.38 -8.58 -5.29
C TRP A 75 -3.93 -8.20 -6.71
N THR A 76 -4.72 -8.56 -7.72
CA THR A 76 -4.43 -8.23 -9.12
C THR A 76 -4.42 -6.72 -9.40
N LEU A 77 -5.01 -5.90 -8.54
CA LEU A 77 -4.85 -4.44 -8.63
C LEU A 77 -3.37 -4.06 -8.61
N ILE A 78 -2.60 -4.72 -7.73
CA ILE A 78 -1.17 -4.45 -7.61
C ILE A 78 -0.38 -5.21 -8.69
N SER A 79 -0.59 -6.53 -8.81
CA SER A 79 0.20 -7.38 -9.71
C SER A 79 0.01 -7.05 -11.20
N GLU A 80 -1.21 -6.68 -11.60
CA GLU A 80 -1.53 -6.34 -13.00
C GLU A 80 -1.82 -4.86 -13.20
N GLY A 81 -2.61 -4.27 -12.29
CA GLY A 81 -3.05 -2.89 -12.42
C GLY A 81 -1.90 -1.90 -12.43
N ALA A 82 -0.87 -2.15 -11.65
CA ALA A 82 0.32 -1.30 -11.60
C ALA A 82 0.96 -1.15 -12.99
N GLY A 83 1.06 -2.24 -13.75
CA GLY A 83 1.61 -2.22 -15.11
C GLY A 83 0.83 -1.32 -16.05
N LYS A 84 -0.50 -1.29 -15.93
CA LYS A 84 -1.37 -0.42 -16.72
C LYS A 84 -1.21 1.06 -16.36
N LEU A 85 -0.66 1.35 -15.19
CA LEU A 85 -0.36 2.70 -14.73
C LEU A 85 1.09 3.13 -15.00
N GLY A 86 1.84 2.32 -15.74
CA GLY A 86 3.23 2.61 -16.07
C GLY A 86 4.24 2.19 -15.00
N LEU A 87 3.81 1.41 -14.01
CA LEU A 87 4.67 0.87 -12.97
C LEU A 87 5.05 -0.58 -13.30
N THR A 88 6.12 -1.07 -12.70
CA THR A 88 6.49 -2.49 -12.78
C THR A 88 6.28 -3.11 -11.41
N ALA A 89 5.32 -4.03 -11.30
CA ALA A 89 5.07 -4.78 -10.08
C ALA A 89 5.72 -6.15 -10.17
N ARG A 90 6.32 -6.57 -9.09
CA ARG A 90 6.95 -7.88 -8.96
C ARG A 90 6.53 -8.52 -7.64
N GLU A 91 6.05 -9.74 -7.68
CA GLU A 91 5.80 -10.50 -6.46
C GLU A 91 7.12 -10.92 -5.83
N LEU A 92 7.22 -10.73 -4.52
CA LEU A 92 8.38 -11.16 -3.76
C LEU A 92 8.01 -12.36 -2.89
N PRO A 93 8.92 -13.32 -2.75
CA PRO A 93 8.75 -14.36 -1.73
C PRO A 93 8.80 -13.71 -0.33
N LEU A 94 8.12 -14.33 0.63
CA LEU A 94 8.15 -13.87 2.02
C LEU A 94 9.50 -14.22 2.65
N VAL A 95 10.51 -13.45 2.29
CA VAL A 95 11.89 -13.58 2.75
C VAL A 95 12.38 -12.18 3.10
N LYS A 96 12.84 -12.00 4.33
CA LYS A 96 13.32 -10.70 4.85
C LYS A 96 14.30 -10.03 3.89
N GLN A 97 15.29 -10.76 3.41
CA GLN A 97 16.34 -10.21 2.53
C GLN A 97 15.76 -9.65 1.23
N LYS A 98 14.75 -10.31 0.66
CA LYS A 98 14.11 -9.84 -0.58
C LYS A 98 13.38 -8.52 -0.37
N MET A 99 12.74 -8.37 0.78
CA MET A 99 12.03 -7.14 1.13
C MET A 99 13.00 -5.98 1.39
N THR A 100 14.06 -6.24 2.15
CA THR A 100 15.09 -5.22 2.43
C THR A 100 15.84 -4.81 1.17
N ASP A 101 16.17 -5.76 0.29
CA ASP A 101 16.84 -5.47 -0.99
C ASP A 101 15.96 -4.56 -1.88
N ALA A 102 14.65 -4.82 -1.94
CA ALA A 102 13.73 -3.99 -2.71
C ALA A 102 13.72 -2.55 -2.20
N LEU A 103 13.64 -2.38 -0.88
CA LEU A 103 13.65 -1.06 -0.25
C LEU A 103 14.97 -0.33 -0.47
N GLU A 104 16.09 -1.02 -0.34
CA GLU A 104 17.42 -0.46 -0.58
C GLU A 104 17.60 -0.03 -2.04
N ALA A 105 16.94 -0.70 -2.96
CA ALA A 105 16.93 -0.33 -4.38
C ALA A 105 15.99 0.85 -4.69
N GLY A 106 15.28 1.38 -3.70
CA GLY A 106 14.35 2.50 -3.87
C GLY A 106 12.94 2.10 -4.24
N ASN A 107 12.57 0.85 -4.05
CA ASN A 107 11.25 0.33 -4.40
C ASN A 107 10.41 0.14 -3.14
N PRO A 108 9.24 0.79 -3.04
CA PRO A 108 8.30 0.50 -1.95
C PRO A 108 7.78 -0.92 -2.06
N VAL A 109 7.45 -1.51 -0.92
CA VAL A 109 6.91 -2.88 -0.87
C VAL A 109 5.48 -2.82 -0.32
N ILE A 110 4.52 -3.31 -1.08
CA ILE A 110 3.13 -3.40 -0.65
C ILE A 110 2.90 -4.79 -0.06
N LEU A 111 2.39 -4.82 1.17
CA LEU A 111 2.06 -6.06 1.87
C LEU A 111 0.55 -6.23 1.96
N ALA A 112 0.09 -7.45 1.68
CA ALA A 112 -1.27 -7.88 2.01
C ALA A 112 -1.25 -8.48 3.41
N MET A 113 -1.94 -7.85 4.36
CA MET A 113 -1.98 -8.27 5.75
C MET A 113 -3.23 -9.08 6.03
N GLY A 114 -3.07 -10.19 6.76
CA GLY A 114 -4.17 -10.92 7.36
C GLY A 114 -4.41 -10.45 8.80
N LYS A 115 -5.25 -11.21 9.52
CA LYS A 115 -5.61 -10.89 10.91
C LYS A 115 -4.39 -10.67 11.79
N GLY A 116 -4.39 -9.56 12.50
CA GLY A 116 -3.29 -9.19 13.39
C GLY A 116 -3.37 -7.72 13.80
N ASP A 117 -2.22 -7.09 13.93
CA ASP A 117 -2.11 -5.71 14.40
C ASP A 117 -2.69 -4.67 13.43
N PHE A 118 -2.76 -4.99 12.15
CA PHE A 118 -3.19 -4.07 11.09
C PHE A 118 -4.66 -4.20 10.73
N THR A 119 -5.25 -5.35 10.97
CA THR A 119 -6.63 -5.63 10.53
C THR A 119 -7.19 -6.85 11.26
N THR A 120 -8.52 -6.94 11.32
CA THR A 120 -9.21 -8.14 11.78
C THR A 120 -9.55 -9.09 10.63
N SER A 121 -9.46 -8.64 9.38
CA SER A 121 -9.84 -9.42 8.20
C SER A 121 -8.78 -9.38 7.10
N GLY A 122 -8.49 -8.21 6.56
CA GLY A 122 -7.51 -8.01 5.50
C GLY A 122 -7.24 -6.54 5.29
N HIS A 123 -5.99 -6.22 4.89
CA HIS A 123 -5.55 -4.84 4.72
C HIS A 123 -4.31 -4.81 3.83
N TYR A 124 -4.06 -3.66 3.20
CA TYR A 124 -2.82 -3.40 2.49
C TYR A 124 -2.06 -2.28 3.18
N ILE A 125 -0.75 -2.44 3.29
CA ILE A 125 0.16 -1.42 3.82
C ILE A 125 1.37 -1.28 2.91
N VAL A 126 2.12 -0.19 3.03
CA VAL A 126 3.34 0.06 2.26
C VAL A 126 4.53 0.12 3.21
N LEU A 127 5.54 -0.72 2.95
CA LEU A 127 6.85 -0.56 3.57
C LEU A 127 7.62 0.50 2.80
N THR A 128 8.25 1.43 3.50
CA THR A 128 8.90 2.59 2.89
C THR A 128 10.40 2.62 3.08
N SER A 129 10.92 2.04 4.16
CA SER A 129 12.36 1.96 4.40
C SER A 129 12.72 0.85 5.40
N TRP A 130 13.99 0.52 5.43
CA TRP A 130 14.62 -0.44 6.34
C TRP A 130 15.85 0.22 6.96
N ASN A 131 15.93 0.23 8.31
CA ASN A 131 17.03 0.88 9.01
C ASN A 131 18.11 -0.09 9.52
N GLY A 132 18.06 -1.37 9.13
CA GLY A 132 18.93 -2.42 9.63
C GLY A 132 18.29 -3.30 10.70
N GLU A 133 17.21 -2.84 11.32
CA GLU A 133 16.51 -3.56 12.39
C GLU A 133 14.99 -3.63 12.15
N ALA A 134 14.40 -2.58 11.62
CA ALA A 134 12.95 -2.48 11.47
C ALA A 134 12.58 -1.68 10.22
N PHE A 135 11.32 -1.84 9.82
CA PHE A 135 10.73 -1.15 8.69
C PHE A 135 9.93 0.07 9.14
N THR A 136 9.95 1.10 8.31
CA THR A 136 8.93 2.16 8.37
C THR A 136 7.77 1.76 7.47
N VAL A 137 6.56 2.13 7.90
CA VAL A 137 5.31 1.74 7.25
C VAL A 137 4.47 2.99 7.00
N ASN A 138 3.88 3.09 5.81
CA ASN A 138 2.77 3.98 5.55
C ASN A 138 1.50 3.13 5.50
N ASP A 139 0.73 3.19 6.58
CA ASP A 139 -0.56 2.52 6.66
C ASP A 139 -1.64 3.49 6.18
N PRO A 140 -2.39 3.15 5.13
CA PRO A 140 -3.41 4.05 4.60
C PRO A 140 -4.58 4.30 5.55
N ASN A 141 -4.68 3.54 6.63
CA ASN A 141 -5.79 3.64 7.57
C ASN A 141 -5.38 4.12 8.98
N SER A 142 -4.10 4.27 9.26
CA SER A 142 -3.67 4.56 10.63
C SER A 142 -2.42 5.42 10.71
N ARG A 143 -2.56 6.57 11.35
CA ARG A 143 -1.41 7.41 11.70
C ARG A 143 -0.56 6.76 12.78
N ILE A 144 -1.19 6.10 13.74
CA ILE A 144 -0.49 5.46 14.88
C ILE A 144 0.41 4.35 14.36
N ARG A 145 -0.12 3.45 13.55
CA ARG A 145 0.70 2.35 12.98
C ARG A 145 1.79 2.87 12.05
N SER A 146 1.54 3.97 11.35
CA SER A 146 2.53 4.61 10.49
C SER A 146 3.63 5.33 11.26
N SER A 147 3.41 5.67 12.52
CA SER A 147 4.41 6.31 13.38
C SER A 147 5.33 5.32 14.11
N GLN A 148 5.05 4.02 14.00
CA GLN A 148 5.81 2.96 14.68
C GLN A 148 6.77 2.30 13.70
N LEU A 149 7.87 1.78 14.25
CA LEU A 149 8.77 0.88 13.54
C LEU A 149 8.31 -0.56 13.74
N TRP A 150 8.43 -1.37 12.68
CA TRP A 150 7.97 -2.75 12.68
C TRP A 150 9.11 -3.67 12.28
N THR A 151 9.43 -4.66 13.12
CA THR A 151 10.43 -5.66 12.77
C THR A 151 9.85 -6.69 11.81
N TYR A 152 10.71 -7.38 11.08
CA TYR A 152 10.28 -8.48 10.22
C TYR A 152 9.52 -9.54 11.01
N GLU A 153 10.01 -9.88 12.19
CA GLU A 153 9.42 -10.88 13.06
C GLU A 153 8.00 -10.52 13.53
N GLN A 154 7.73 -9.20 13.69
CA GLN A 154 6.37 -8.73 13.99
C GLN A 154 5.44 -8.87 12.78
N LEU A 155 5.97 -8.68 11.58
CA LEU A 155 5.16 -8.66 10.36
C LEU A 155 4.93 -10.04 9.76
N GLU A 156 5.93 -10.92 9.77
CA GLU A 156 5.94 -12.15 8.96
C GLU A 156 4.73 -13.05 9.16
N ASN A 157 4.25 -13.17 10.41
CA ASN A 157 3.11 -14.04 10.74
C ASN A 157 1.76 -13.42 10.36
N GLN A 158 1.73 -12.15 9.98
CA GLN A 158 0.52 -11.41 9.63
C GLN A 158 0.39 -11.21 8.12
N ILE A 159 1.44 -11.46 7.35
CA ILE A 159 1.42 -11.33 5.88
C ILE A 159 0.74 -12.56 5.29
N ARG A 160 -0.17 -12.35 4.31
CA ARG A 160 -0.88 -13.41 3.61
C ARG A 160 -0.56 -13.47 2.13
#